data_592009257964bc92adf799bcdb8ea531
#
_entry.id   592009257964bc92adf799bcdb8ea531
#
_cell.length_a   1.000
_cell.length_b   1.000
_cell.length_c   1.000
_cell.angle_alpha   90.00
_cell.angle_beta   90.00
_cell.angle_gamma   90.00
#
_symmetry.space_group_name_H-M   'P 1'
#
loop_
_entity.id
_entity.type
_entity.pdbx_description
1 polymer ?
#
loop_
_entity_poly.entity_id
_entity_poly.type
_entity_poly.pdbx_seq_one_letter_code
_entity_poly.pdbx_strand_id
1 'polypeptide(L)'
;MVQLPTVHAHNAAIFQSRPIVAVFAGATSGLGEATLRALAAAHGTNGKGLRVYILGRKREAFQRIVSDCSRLCPTGQFIFIQSPDLSLLGNVDKACAEITKAEQENAKGEQARIDLLCMSQGDFNFDGYQGM
;
A
#
# COMPACT_ATOMS: atom_id res chain seq x y z
N MET A 1 4.35 23.05 -16.28
CA MET A 1 3.67 21.75 -16.00
C MET A 1 4.61 20.61 -16.34
N VAL A 2 4.74 19.65 -15.43
CA VAL A 2 5.57 18.47 -15.68
C VAL A 2 4.86 17.55 -16.67
N GLN A 3 5.58 17.09 -17.70
CA GLN A 3 5.03 16.19 -18.70
C GLN A 3 4.92 14.77 -18.16
N LEU A 4 3.88 14.04 -18.56
CA LEU A 4 3.64 12.67 -18.12
C LEU A 4 4.81 11.72 -18.41
N PRO A 5 5.45 11.76 -19.60
CA PRO A 5 6.65 10.92 -19.84
C PRO A 5 7.78 11.19 -18.86
N THR A 6 7.96 12.44 -18.41
CA THR A 6 8.97 12.81 -17.40
C THR A 6 8.65 12.17 -16.06
N VAL A 7 7.38 12.17 -15.65
CA VAL A 7 6.92 11.52 -14.42
C VAL A 7 7.18 10.02 -14.48
N HIS A 8 6.84 9.38 -15.58
CA HIS A 8 7.09 7.94 -15.77
C HIS A 8 8.57 7.60 -15.69
N ALA A 9 9.44 8.42 -16.30
CA ALA A 9 10.87 8.21 -16.25
C ALA A 9 11.43 8.33 -14.83
N HIS A 10 10.98 9.33 -14.07
CA HIS A 10 11.39 9.52 -12.68
C HIS A 10 10.94 8.36 -11.79
N ASN A 11 9.71 7.90 -11.97
CA ASN A 11 9.19 6.76 -11.21
C ASN A 11 9.99 5.49 -11.51
N ALA A 12 10.28 5.22 -12.78
CA ALA A 12 11.09 4.08 -13.18
C ALA A 12 12.49 4.14 -12.56
N ALA A 13 13.10 5.32 -12.53
CA ALA A 13 14.43 5.52 -11.93
C ALA A 13 14.40 5.20 -10.42
N ILE A 14 13.36 5.61 -9.70
CA ILE A 14 13.21 5.31 -8.28
C ILE A 14 13.11 3.80 -8.05
N PHE A 15 12.25 3.12 -8.80
CA PHE A 15 12.07 1.67 -8.66
C PHE A 15 13.33 0.88 -9.00
N GLN A 16 14.16 1.39 -9.91
CA GLN A 16 15.42 0.76 -10.29
C GLN A 16 16.55 1.08 -9.31
N SER A 17 16.42 2.12 -8.50
CA SER A 17 17.46 2.54 -7.56
C SER A 17 17.48 1.71 -6.27
N ARG A 18 16.33 1.29 -5.78
CA ARG A 18 16.20 0.60 -4.49
C ARG A 18 14.86 -0.13 -4.38
N PRO A 19 14.74 -1.11 -3.46
CA PRO A 19 13.44 -1.67 -3.09
C PRO A 19 12.55 -0.60 -2.47
N ILE A 20 11.25 -0.69 -2.74
CA ILE A 20 10.24 0.25 -2.25
C ILE A 20 9.30 -0.47 -1.30
N VAL A 21 9.01 0.17 -0.17
CA VAL A 21 8.04 -0.30 0.81
C VAL A 21 6.88 0.70 0.86
N ALA A 22 5.68 0.21 0.65
CA ALA A 22 4.46 1.02 0.62
C ALA A 22 3.42 0.50 1.60
N VAL A 23 2.63 1.41 2.15
CA VAL A 23 1.49 1.09 3.01
C VAL A 23 0.25 1.74 2.41
N PHE A 24 -0.80 0.95 2.23
CA PHE A 24 -2.10 1.40 1.71
C PHE A 24 -3.20 1.17 2.74
N ALA A 25 -3.87 2.24 3.11
CA ALA A 25 -5.11 2.18 3.88
C ALA A 25 -6.25 2.60 2.96
N GLY A 26 -7.25 1.73 2.77
CA GLY A 26 -8.38 1.99 1.88
C GLY A 26 -8.15 1.57 0.42
N ALA A 27 -7.28 0.58 0.19
CA ALA A 27 -6.93 0.15 -1.17
C ALA A 27 -7.88 -0.90 -1.77
N THR A 28 -8.93 -1.29 -1.05
CA THR A 28 -9.84 -2.34 -1.53
C THR A 28 -10.92 -1.83 -2.48
N SER A 29 -10.99 -0.53 -2.71
CA SER A 29 -11.91 0.09 -3.66
C SER A 29 -11.47 1.50 -4.03
N GLY A 30 -12.07 2.07 -5.06
CA GLY A 30 -11.92 3.47 -5.44
C GLY A 30 -10.51 3.90 -5.79
N LEU A 31 -10.12 5.08 -5.31
CA LEU A 31 -8.82 5.69 -5.62
C LEU A 31 -7.64 4.89 -5.07
N GLY A 32 -7.79 4.31 -3.89
CA GLY A 32 -6.74 3.49 -3.30
C GLY A 32 -6.44 2.24 -4.12
N GLU A 33 -7.48 1.56 -4.60
CA GLU A 33 -7.33 0.41 -5.50
C GLU A 33 -6.64 0.82 -6.80
N ALA A 34 -7.09 1.91 -7.42
CA ALA A 34 -6.50 2.40 -8.66
C ALA A 34 -5.03 2.75 -8.48
N THR A 35 -4.68 3.39 -7.36
CA THR A 35 -3.30 3.76 -7.04
C THR A 35 -2.43 2.53 -6.83
N LEU A 36 -2.95 1.53 -6.12
CA LEU A 36 -2.22 0.28 -5.88
C LEU A 36 -1.93 -0.46 -7.19
N ARG A 37 -2.92 -0.55 -8.07
CA ARG A 37 -2.75 -1.17 -9.38
C ARG A 37 -1.73 -0.42 -10.25
N ALA A 38 -1.78 0.92 -10.21
CA ALA A 38 -0.83 1.76 -10.93
C ALA A 38 0.59 1.57 -10.39
N LEU A 39 0.76 1.47 -9.07
CA LEU A 39 2.06 1.22 -8.45
C LEU A 39 2.64 -0.13 -8.89
N ALA A 40 1.84 -1.18 -8.85
CA ALA A 40 2.26 -2.51 -9.28
C ALA A 40 2.67 -2.52 -10.77
N ALA A 41 1.88 -1.87 -11.61
CA ALA A 41 2.18 -1.78 -13.04
C ALA A 41 3.45 -0.96 -13.31
N ALA A 42 3.64 0.15 -12.59
CA ALA A 42 4.82 1.01 -12.76
C ALA A 42 6.11 0.30 -12.35
N HIS A 43 6.06 -0.47 -11.26
CA HIS A 43 7.20 -1.28 -10.84
C HIS A 43 7.45 -2.42 -11.84
N GLY A 44 6.40 -3.14 -12.21
CA GLY A 44 6.47 -4.26 -13.14
C GLY A 44 7.54 -5.27 -12.75
N THR A 45 8.33 -5.71 -13.74
CA THR A 45 9.43 -6.65 -13.55
C THR A 45 10.80 -5.96 -13.50
N ASN A 46 10.86 -4.65 -13.71
CA ASN A 46 12.12 -3.92 -13.89
C ASN A 46 12.65 -3.28 -12.62
N GLY A 47 11.85 -3.20 -11.56
CA GLY A 47 12.27 -2.62 -10.30
C GLY A 47 13.07 -3.59 -9.42
N LYS A 48 13.68 -3.06 -8.37
CA LYS A 48 14.53 -3.85 -7.45
C LYS A 48 13.75 -4.54 -6.34
N GLY A 49 12.47 -4.32 -6.23
CA GLY A 49 11.61 -4.95 -5.23
C GLY A 49 10.50 -4.04 -4.80
N LEU A 50 9.35 -4.64 -4.51
CA LEU A 50 8.18 -3.94 -4.01
C LEU A 50 7.55 -4.77 -2.89
N ARG A 51 7.36 -4.14 -1.74
CA ARG A 51 6.64 -4.74 -0.63
C ARG A 51 5.53 -3.79 -0.22
N VAL A 52 4.30 -4.28 -0.25
CA VAL A 52 3.12 -3.47 0.02
C VAL A 52 2.30 -4.07 1.14
N TYR A 53 2.05 -3.28 2.16
CA TYR A 53 1.13 -3.63 3.25
C TYR A 53 -0.22 -2.99 2.94
N ILE A 54 -1.25 -3.82 2.93
CA ILE A 54 -2.61 -3.39 2.57
C ILE A 54 -3.52 -3.61 3.77
N LEU A 55 -4.02 -2.52 4.33
CA LEU A 55 -4.96 -2.55 5.42
C LEU A 55 -6.38 -2.65 4.87
N GLY A 56 -7.15 -3.60 5.39
CA GLY A 56 -8.51 -3.81 4.95
C GLY A 56 -9.31 -4.62 5.94
N ARG A 57 -10.64 -4.63 5.76
CA ARG A 57 -11.57 -5.35 6.63
C ARG A 57 -11.75 -6.78 6.20
N LYS A 58 -11.78 -7.04 4.90
CA LYS A 58 -12.14 -8.34 4.31
C LYS A 58 -10.99 -8.89 3.47
N ARG A 59 -10.60 -10.09 3.81
CA ARG A 59 -9.52 -10.78 3.08
C ARG A 59 -9.90 -11.08 1.64
N GLU A 60 -11.17 -11.32 1.35
CA GLU A 60 -11.64 -11.63 0.00
C GLU A 60 -11.40 -10.47 -0.97
N ALA A 61 -11.67 -9.24 -0.52
CA ALA A 61 -11.40 -8.04 -1.33
C ALA A 61 -9.90 -7.88 -1.59
N PHE A 62 -9.07 -8.16 -0.59
CA PHE A 62 -7.61 -8.17 -0.74
C PHE A 62 -7.16 -9.22 -1.76
N GLN A 63 -7.66 -10.45 -1.64
CA GLN A 63 -7.25 -11.54 -2.54
C GLN A 63 -7.57 -11.24 -4.00
N ARG A 64 -8.71 -10.63 -4.27
CA ARG A 64 -9.09 -10.23 -5.62
C ARG A 64 -8.10 -9.24 -6.21
N ILE A 65 -7.73 -8.21 -5.44
CA ILE A 65 -6.83 -7.16 -5.90
C ILE A 65 -5.41 -7.67 -6.02
N VAL A 66 -4.95 -8.46 -5.05
CA VAL A 66 -3.58 -8.96 -5.06
C VAL A 66 -3.34 -9.93 -6.21
N SER A 67 -4.36 -10.66 -6.62
CA SER A 67 -4.26 -11.53 -7.79
C SER A 67 -3.88 -10.74 -9.04
N ASP A 68 -4.53 -9.60 -9.26
CA ASP A 68 -4.22 -8.72 -10.39
C ASP A 68 -2.87 -8.04 -10.23
N CYS A 69 -2.57 -7.54 -9.03
CA CYS A 69 -1.29 -6.87 -8.76
C CYS A 69 -0.11 -7.82 -8.91
N SER A 70 -0.27 -9.09 -8.54
CA SER A 70 0.76 -10.11 -8.68
C SER A 70 1.04 -10.45 -10.14
N ARG A 71 0.05 -10.32 -11.01
CA ARG A 71 0.28 -10.45 -12.46
C ARG A 71 1.05 -9.26 -13.02
N LEU A 72 0.77 -8.05 -12.52
CA LEU A 72 1.45 -6.84 -12.96
C LEU A 72 2.88 -6.75 -12.40
N CYS A 73 3.10 -7.26 -11.19
CA CYS A 73 4.38 -7.23 -10.49
C CYS A 73 4.66 -8.59 -9.85
N PRO A 74 5.14 -9.58 -10.64
CA PRO A 74 5.32 -10.95 -10.13
C PRO A 74 6.28 -11.09 -8.97
N THR A 75 7.26 -10.19 -8.86
CA THR A 75 8.24 -10.20 -7.77
C THR A 75 7.79 -9.42 -6.54
N GLY A 76 6.65 -8.73 -6.62
CA GLY A 76 6.12 -7.95 -5.52
C GLY A 76 5.57 -8.80 -4.39
N GLN A 77 5.71 -8.29 -3.17
CA GLN A 77 5.13 -8.88 -1.98
C GLN A 77 3.94 -8.03 -1.53
N PHE A 78 2.76 -8.63 -1.49
CA PHE A 78 1.53 -7.95 -1.08
C PHE A 78 1.03 -8.61 0.20
N ILE A 79 1.06 -7.87 1.29
CA ILE A 79 0.80 -8.39 2.64
C ILE A 79 -0.48 -7.77 3.19
N PHE A 80 -1.43 -8.61 3.57
CA PHE A 80 -2.69 -8.17 4.14
C PHE A 80 -2.55 -7.94 5.64
N ILE A 81 -2.96 -6.76 6.08
CA ILE A 81 -3.10 -6.42 7.50
C ILE A 81 -4.59 -6.23 7.77
N GLN A 82 -5.19 -7.19 8.44
CA GLN A 82 -6.61 -7.10 8.76
C GLN A 82 -6.82 -6.05 9.84
N SER A 83 -7.62 -5.04 9.51
CA SER A 83 -7.94 -3.98 10.45
C SER A 83 -9.44 -3.71 10.38
N PRO A 84 -10.18 -3.88 11.50
CA PRO A 84 -11.63 -3.80 11.44
C PRO A 84 -12.11 -2.38 11.15
N ASP A 85 -11.83 -1.42 12.00
CA ASP A 85 -12.34 -0.06 11.84
C ASP A 85 -11.24 0.93 12.21
N LEU A 86 -10.71 1.62 11.19
CA LEU A 86 -9.63 2.59 11.36
C LEU A 86 -10.11 3.94 11.92
N SER A 87 -11.41 4.14 12.11
CA SER A 87 -11.90 5.30 12.84
C SER A 87 -11.60 5.21 14.35
N LEU A 88 -11.28 4.01 14.84
CA LEU A 88 -10.90 3.78 16.23
C LEU A 88 -9.37 3.81 16.36
N LEU A 89 -8.85 4.72 17.18
CA LEU A 89 -7.40 4.91 17.34
C LEU A 89 -6.69 3.64 17.80
N GLY A 90 -7.31 2.84 18.66
CA GLY A 90 -6.74 1.57 19.10
C GLY A 90 -6.49 0.59 17.95
N ASN A 91 -7.35 0.60 16.95
CA ASN A 91 -7.17 -0.24 15.75
C ASN A 91 -6.05 0.29 14.87
N VAL A 92 -5.88 1.61 14.78
CA VAL A 92 -4.75 2.22 14.08
C VAL A 92 -3.43 1.84 14.73
N ASP A 93 -3.36 1.91 16.06
CA ASP A 93 -2.16 1.54 16.81
C ASP A 93 -1.79 0.07 16.58
N LYS A 94 -2.77 -0.83 16.59
CA LYS A 94 -2.54 -2.26 16.33
C LYS A 94 -2.02 -2.50 14.92
N ALA A 95 -2.63 -1.85 13.93
CA ALA A 95 -2.21 -1.96 12.54
C ALA A 95 -0.77 -1.46 12.35
N CYS A 96 -0.43 -0.33 12.94
CA CYS A 96 0.93 0.22 12.90
C CYS A 96 1.93 -0.72 13.56
N ALA A 97 1.57 -1.33 14.70
CA ALA A 97 2.43 -2.28 15.39
C ALA A 97 2.69 -3.53 14.53
N GLU A 98 1.66 -4.06 13.88
CA GLU A 98 1.80 -5.21 12.99
C GLU A 98 2.69 -4.90 11.79
N ILE A 99 2.51 -3.73 11.17
CA ILE A 99 3.34 -3.31 10.03
C ILE A 99 4.78 -3.14 10.47
N THR A 100 5.02 -2.48 11.59
CA THR A 100 6.36 -2.26 12.13
C THR A 100 7.06 -3.58 12.39
N LYS A 101 6.39 -4.52 13.05
CA LYS A 101 6.93 -5.84 13.34
C LYS A 101 7.26 -6.61 12.05
N ALA A 102 6.31 -6.63 11.11
CA ALA A 102 6.51 -7.32 9.85
C ALA A 102 7.66 -6.72 9.04
N GLU A 103 7.77 -5.40 9.01
CA GLU A 103 8.85 -4.75 8.28
C GLU A 103 10.22 -4.96 8.94
N GLN A 104 10.29 -4.97 10.26
CA GLN A 104 11.53 -5.30 10.97
C GLN A 104 12.01 -6.71 10.64
N GLU A 105 11.10 -7.67 10.55
CA GLU A 105 11.41 -9.03 10.16
C GLU A 105 11.87 -9.13 8.71
N ASN A 106 11.23 -8.39 7.81
CA ASN A 106 11.53 -8.41 6.37
C ASN A 106 12.78 -7.59 6.02
N ALA A 107 13.13 -6.61 6.80
CA ALA A 107 14.29 -5.76 6.56
C ALA A 107 15.63 -6.49 6.81
N LYS A 108 15.61 -7.64 7.47
CA LYS A 108 16.77 -8.52 7.67
C LYS A 108 18.00 -7.79 8.23
N GLY A 109 17.79 -6.98 9.26
CA GLY A 109 18.86 -6.24 9.91
C GLY A 109 19.11 -4.84 9.35
N GLU A 110 18.49 -4.49 8.23
CA GLU A 110 18.49 -3.11 7.75
C GLU A 110 17.42 -2.30 8.50
N GLN A 111 17.53 -0.98 8.41
CA GLN A 111 16.56 -0.11 9.07
C GLN A 111 15.18 -0.25 8.40
N ALA A 112 14.18 -0.55 9.20
CA ALA A 112 12.80 -0.59 8.71
C ALA A 112 12.35 0.81 8.29
N ARG A 113 11.70 0.91 7.13
CA ARG A 113 11.24 2.19 6.60
C ARG A 113 9.99 2.00 5.73
N ILE A 114 9.26 3.08 5.57
CA ILE A 114 8.15 3.17 4.63
C ILE A 114 8.46 4.29 3.65
N ASP A 115 8.43 3.99 2.35
CA ASP A 115 8.71 4.95 1.30
C ASP A 115 7.45 5.67 0.82
N LEU A 116 6.30 5.00 0.87
CA LEU A 116 5.02 5.54 0.41
C LEU A 116 3.91 5.15 1.38
N LEU A 117 3.15 6.14 1.83
CA LEU A 117 1.93 5.93 2.61
C LEU A 117 0.75 6.51 1.84
N CYS A 118 -0.16 5.65 1.42
CA CYS A 118 -1.38 6.05 0.73
C CYS A 118 -2.58 5.84 1.66
N MET A 119 -3.21 6.92 2.05
CA MET A 119 -4.37 6.91 2.95
C MET A 119 -5.59 7.40 2.17
N SER A 120 -6.39 6.46 1.69
CA SER A 120 -7.61 6.76 0.94
C SER A 120 -8.87 6.22 1.62
N GLN A 121 -8.74 5.79 2.89
CA GLN A 121 -9.91 5.43 3.68
C GLN A 121 -10.69 6.68 4.05
N GLY A 122 -12.00 6.56 4.07
CA GLY A 122 -12.87 7.66 4.45
C GLY A 122 -14.22 7.55 3.79
N ASP A 123 -15.16 8.27 4.32
CA ASP A 123 -16.51 8.35 3.78
C ASP A 123 -17.05 9.75 4.04
N PHE A 124 -17.95 10.19 3.17
CA PHE A 124 -18.69 11.42 3.40
C PHE A 124 -19.86 11.11 4.31
N ASN A 125 -19.79 11.63 5.53
CA ASN A 125 -20.90 11.51 6.46
C ASN A 125 -21.71 12.80 6.44
N PHE A 126 -22.87 12.76 5.80
CA PHE A 126 -23.78 13.90 5.72
C PHE A 126 -24.68 14.02 6.95
N ASP A 127 -24.69 13.04 7.83
CA ASP A 127 -25.54 13.00 9.02
C ASP A 127 -24.86 13.59 10.27
N GLY A 128 -23.67 14.16 10.09
CA GLY A 128 -22.90 14.77 11.16
C GLY A 128 -21.88 13.83 11.78
N TYR A 129 -21.07 14.39 12.67
CA TYR A 129 -19.98 13.67 13.32
C TYR A 129 -20.54 12.64 14.31
N GLN A 130 -20.27 11.38 14.03
CA GLN A 130 -20.61 10.28 14.93
C GLN A 130 -19.36 9.90 15.72
N GLY A 131 -19.07 10.58 16.73
CA GLY A 131 -18.08 10.34 17.76
C GLY A 131 -17.03 9.25 17.60
N MET A 132 -16.11 9.24 18.46
CA MET A 132 -15.03 8.24 18.43
C MET A 132 -15.45 6.93 19.06
#